data_18c7ae691c33a4a760749c02fc15687a
#
_entry.id   18c7ae691c33a4a760749c02fc15687a
#
_cell.length_a   1.000
_cell.length_b   1.000
_cell.length_c   1.000
_cell.angle_alpha   90.00
_cell.angle_beta   90.00
_cell.angle_gamma   90.00
#
_symmetry.space_group_name_H-M   'P 1'
#
loop_
_entity.id
_entity.type
_entity.pdbx_description
1 polymer ?
#
loop_
_entity_poly.entity_id
_entity_poly.type
_entity_poly.pdbx_seq_one_letter_code
_entity_poly.pdbx_strand_id
1 'polypeptide(L)'
;MEKLGYSDDWATYTLCEFMYSHFKLFACQPVIFCNVLDIATAKEASAAADVAVTEHKVKLPIAAINDSALVIKPAGGTGSAYVSGTDYNAYYSGEHLVVELLSTGSAYDAEQVNIAYNKVKASTVTASDIASAMENVELCLPLLGIVPDLLCAPGYSQQSTVAAAM
;
A
#
# COMPACT_ATOMS: atom_id res chain seq x y z
N MET A 1 -9.16 11.59 -1.41
CA MET A 1 -9.02 10.15 -1.65
C MET A 1 -7.56 9.76 -1.87
N GLU A 2 -6.84 10.37 -2.81
CA GLU A 2 -5.41 10.07 -3.06
C GLU A 2 -4.53 10.08 -1.80
N LYS A 3 -4.69 11.07 -0.93
CA LYS A 3 -3.93 11.17 0.34
C LYS A 3 -4.23 10.05 1.34
N LEU A 4 -5.29 9.28 1.13
CA LEU A 4 -5.70 8.16 1.98
C LEU A 4 -5.36 6.80 1.36
N GLY A 5 -4.62 6.78 0.24
CA GLY A 5 -4.22 5.55 -0.42
C GLY A 5 -5.37 4.85 -1.17
N TYR A 6 -6.26 5.63 -1.79
CA TYR A 6 -7.36 5.08 -2.59
C TYR A 6 -6.85 4.26 -3.78
N SER A 7 -7.50 3.13 -4.03
CA SER A 7 -7.30 2.27 -5.21
C SER A 7 -8.64 1.94 -5.86
N ASP A 8 -8.64 1.76 -7.19
CA ASP A 8 -9.81 1.29 -7.96
C ASP A 8 -9.97 -0.24 -7.90
N ASP A 9 -9.01 -0.96 -7.34
CA ASP A 9 -9.11 -2.40 -7.08
C ASP A 9 -9.95 -2.66 -5.80
N TRP A 10 -11.26 -2.53 -5.94
CA TRP A 10 -12.20 -2.69 -4.82
C TRP A 10 -12.34 -4.14 -4.35
N ALA A 11 -12.02 -5.11 -5.21
CA ALA A 11 -12.03 -6.52 -4.81
C ALA A 11 -10.96 -6.83 -3.76
N THR A 12 -9.79 -6.21 -3.89
CA THR A 12 -8.68 -6.36 -2.94
C THR A 12 -8.81 -5.39 -1.77
N TYR A 13 -9.24 -4.14 -2.03
CA TYR A 13 -9.31 -3.06 -1.05
C TYR A 13 -10.76 -2.59 -0.87
N THR A 14 -11.58 -3.39 -0.19
CA THR A 14 -13.03 -3.16 -0.01
C THR A 14 -13.37 -1.80 0.61
N LEU A 15 -12.49 -1.24 1.44
CA LEU A 15 -12.66 0.08 2.01
C LEU A 15 -12.67 1.19 0.95
N CYS A 16 -11.99 0.99 -0.19
CA CYS A 16 -11.91 1.98 -1.26
C CYS A 16 -13.24 2.19 -1.98
N GLU A 17 -14.04 1.15 -2.15
CA GLU A 17 -15.42 1.28 -2.66
C GLU A 17 -16.27 2.17 -1.74
N PHE A 18 -16.15 1.96 -0.44
CA PHE A 18 -16.85 2.76 0.57
C PHE A 18 -16.39 4.23 0.54
N MET A 19 -15.08 4.47 0.42
CA MET A 19 -14.51 5.81 0.25
C MET A 19 -15.05 6.51 -1.00
N TYR A 20 -15.13 5.79 -2.11
CA TYR A 20 -15.68 6.31 -3.36
C TYR A 20 -17.14 6.73 -3.20
N SER A 21 -17.98 5.86 -2.65
CA SER A 21 -19.40 6.15 -2.46
C SER A 21 -19.62 7.37 -1.55
N HIS A 22 -18.93 7.44 -0.42
CA HIS A 22 -19.11 8.52 0.55
C HIS A 22 -18.57 9.87 0.04
N PHE A 23 -17.37 9.89 -0.53
CA PHE A 23 -16.75 11.15 -0.91
C PHE A 23 -17.08 11.59 -2.33
N LYS A 24 -17.19 10.63 -3.28
CA LYS A 24 -17.36 10.97 -4.69
C LYS A 24 -18.82 11.03 -5.10
N LEU A 25 -19.64 10.08 -4.64
CA LEU A 25 -21.04 10.01 -5.07
C LEU A 25 -21.97 10.82 -4.17
N PHE A 26 -21.85 10.71 -2.86
CA PHE A 26 -22.83 11.28 -1.92
C PHE A 26 -22.33 12.47 -1.13
N ALA A 27 -21.03 12.78 -1.18
CA ALA A 27 -20.38 13.85 -0.42
C ALA A 27 -20.72 13.83 1.09
N CYS A 28 -20.86 12.62 1.65
CA CYS A 28 -21.15 12.41 3.06
C CYS A 28 -19.91 12.66 3.91
N GLN A 29 -20.06 13.51 4.93
CA GLN A 29 -18.99 13.76 5.92
C GLN A 29 -19.60 14.32 7.22
N PRO A 30 -18.92 14.17 8.37
CA PRO A 30 -17.60 13.53 8.52
C PRO A 30 -17.65 12.01 8.40
N VAL A 31 -16.55 11.39 7.94
CA VAL A 31 -16.35 9.94 7.90
C VAL A 31 -15.01 9.62 8.54
N ILE A 32 -14.98 8.65 9.44
CA ILE A 32 -13.77 8.15 10.09
C ILE A 32 -13.41 6.82 9.45
N PHE A 33 -12.18 6.69 8.96
CA PHE A 33 -11.64 5.44 8.43
C PHE A 33 -10.61 4.88 9.40
N CYS A 34 -10.82 3.62 9.80
CA CYS A 34 -9.83 2.85 10.52
C CYS A 34 -9.13 1.90 9.54
N ASN A 35 -7.85 2.13 9.26
CA ASN A 35 -7.04 1.24 8.44
C ASN A 35 -6.37 0.20 9.34
N VAL A 36 -6.72 -1.07 9.17
CA VAL A 36 -6.17 -2.20 9.92
C VAL A 36 -5.02 -2.90 9.20
N LEU A 37 -4.69 -2.47 7.99
CA LEU A 37 -3.60 -3.05 7.21
C LEU A 37 -2.25 -2.59 7.75
N ASP A 38 -1.55 -3.49 8.45
CA ASP A 38 -0.17 -3.25 8.91
C ASP A 38 0.82 -3.77 7.85
N ILE A 39 1.47 -2.87 7.13
CA ILE A 39 2.46 -3.23 6.09
C ILE A 39 3.73 -3.91 6.66
N ALA A 40 3.96 -3.86 7.97
CA ALA A 40 5.08 -4.59 8.58
C ALA A 40 4.86 -6.11 8.53
N THR A 41 3.60 -6.53 8.65
CA THR A 41 3.19 -7.94 8.67
C THR A 41 2.44 -8.35 7.40
N ALA A 42 1.60 -7.46 6.85
CA ALA A 42 0.76 -7.70 5.67
C ALA A 42 1.54 -7.56 4.36
N LYS A 43 2.58 -8.36 4.18
CA LYS A 43 3.43 -8.32 3.00
C LYS A 43 3.84 -9.71 2.52
N GLU A 44 4.15 -9.81 1.23
CA GLU A 44 4.75 -10.98 0.61
C GLU A 44 5.86 -10.58 -0.36
N ALA A 45 6.87 -11.43 -0.49
CA ALA A 45 7.96 -11.19 -1.43
C ALA A 45 7.46 -11.35 -2.89
N SER A 46 7.79 -10.39 -3.73
CA SER A 46 7.70 -10.53 -5.18
C SER A 46 8.95 -11.25 -5.68
N ALA A 47 8.77 -12.19 -6.62
CA ALA A 47 9.91 -12.81 -7.26
C ALA A 47 10.77 -11.75 -7.98
N ALA A 48 12.09 -11.89 -7.87
CA ALA A 48 13.01 -11.03 -8.59
C ALA A 48 12.82 -11.21 -10.11
N ALA A 49 12.71 -10.10 -10.83
CA ALA A 49 12.50 -10.10 -12.27
C ALA A 49 13.25 -8.94 -12.94
N ASP A 50 13.62 -9.14 -14.20
CA ASP A 50 14.18 -8.07 -15.02
C ASP A 50 13.08 -7.15 -15.50
N VAL A 51 13.25 -5.86 -15.27
CA VAL A 51 12.31 -4.80 -15.62
C VAL A 51 13.02 -3.79 -16.51
N ALA A 52 12.35 -3.38 -17.58
CA ALA A 52 12.89 -2.37 -18.50
C ALA A 52 12.95 -1.00 -17.81
N VAL A 53 14.02 -0.29 -18.08
CA VAL A 53 14.21 1.11 -17.67
C VAL A 53 13.73 2.02 -18.80
N THR A 54 12.89 2.99 -18.47
CA THR A 54 12.41 4.00 -19.42
C THR A 54 12.70 5.38 -18.86
N GLU A 55 13.42 6.21 -19.60
CA GLU A 55 13.82 7.55 -19.15
C GLU A 55 14.52 7.52 -17.79
N HIS A 56 15.44 6.58 -17.61
CA HIS A 56 16.19 6.32 -16.36
C HIS A 56 15.28 6.02 -15.14
N LYS A 57 14.07 5.52 -15.37
CA LYS A 57 13.09 5.19 -14.32
C LYS A 57 12.48 3.81 -14.55
N VAL A 58 12.15 3.17 -13.43
CA VAL A 58 11.31 1.98 -13.39
C VAL A 58 10.07 2.30 -12.56
N LYS A 59 8.90 1.92 -13.05
CA LYS A 59 7.62 2.08 -12.36
C LYS A 59 7.15 0.72 -11.87
N LEU A 60 7.15 0.53 -10.56
CA LEU A 60 6.58 -0.64 -9.90
C LEU A 60 5.12 -0.35 -9.50
N PRO A 61 4.28 -1.39 -9.33
CA PRO A 61 2.92 -1.21 -8.84
C PRO A 61 2.88 -0.45 -7.50
N ILE A 62 1.80 0.27 -7.22
CA ILE A 62 1.63 1.00 -5.94
C ILE A 62 1.69 0.06 -4.72
N ALA A 63 1.34 -1.21 -4.90
CA ALA A 63 1.45 -2.22 -3.86
C ALA A 63 2.89 -2.58 -3.50
N ALA A 64 3.90 -2.20 -4.30
CA ALA A 64 5.31 -2.39 -3.98
C ALA A 64 5.69 -1.55 -2.75
N ILE A 65 6.41 -2.16 -1.82
CA ILE A 65 6.82 -1.53 -0.56
C ILE A 65 8.26 -1.04 -0.71
N ASN A 66 8.48 0.24 -0.40
CA ASN A 66 9.81 0.82 -0.34
C ASN A 66 10.42 0.54 1.04
N ASP A 67 10.91 -0.67 1.23
CA ASP A 67 11.57 -1.12 2.45
C ASP A 67 12.95 -1.75 2.14
N SER A 68 13.60 -2.33 3.12
CA SER A 68 14.91 -2.99 2.98
C SER A 68 14.93 -4.20 2.04
N ALA A 69 13.76 -4.71 1.65
CA ALA A 69 13.65 -5.81 0.68
C ALA A 69 13.61 -5.30 -0.79
N LEU A 70 13.53 -3.99 -1.01
CA LEU A 70 13.70 -3.40 -2.33
C LEU A 70 15.19 -3.49 -2.71
N VAL A 71 15.52 -4.50 -3.48
CA VAL A 71 16.89 -4.78 -3.94
C VAL A 71 16.93 -4.68 -5.45
N ILE A 72 17.83 -3.84 -5.95
CA ILE A 72 18.02 -3.59 -7.38
C ILE A 72 19.42 -4.06 -7.77
N LYS A 73 19.50 -4.86 -8.83
CA LYS A 73 20.74 -5.43 -9.35
C LYS A 73 20.84 -5.22 -10.85
N PRO A 74 22.01 -5.44 -11.46
CA PRO A 74 22.13 -5.57 -12.90
C PRO A 74 21.18 -6.64 -13.47
N ALA A 75 20.78 -6.49 -14.72
CA ALA A 75 19.93 -7.45 -15.42
C ALA A 75 20.44 -8.90 -15.25
N GLY A 76 19.49 -9.85 -15.12
CA GLY A 76 19.81 -11.24 -14.80
C GLY A 76 20.08 -11.50 -13.31
N GLY A 77 20.00 -10.48 -12.44
CA GLY A 77 20.12 -10.64 -10.99
C GLY A 77 21.52 -10.98 -10.47
N THR A 78 22.54 -10.91 -11.35
CA THR A 78 23.93 -11.19 -11.01
C THR A 78 24.69 -9.91 -10.64
N GLY A 79 25.75 -10.04 -9.86
CA GLY A 79 26.56 -8.90 -9.42
C GLY A 79 26.08 -8.25 -8.13
N SER A 80 26.73 -7.15 -7.77
CA SER A 80 26.41 -6.39 -6.56
C SER A 80 25.11 -5.62 -6.71
N ALA A 81 24.35 -5.51 -5.63
CA ALA A 81 23.16 -4.65 -5.61
C ALA A 81 23.56 -3.18 -5.72
N TYR A 82 22.77 -2.42 -6.43
CA TYR A 82 22.87 -0.98 -6.50
C TYR A 82 22.48 -0.34 -5.15
N VAL A 83 23.06 0.81 -4.84
CA VAL A 83 22.94 1.47 -3.54
C VAL A 83 21.95 2.64 -3.61
N SER A 84 20.94 2.62 -2.74
CA SER A 84 19.99 3.72 -2.60
C SER A 84 20.70 5.02 -2.17
N GLY A 85 20.34 6.13 -2.80
CA GLY A 85 20.97 7.44 -2.60
C GLY A 85 22.27 7.65 -3.38
N THR A 86 22.83 6.59 -3.97
CA THR A 86 24.06 6.66 -4.81
C THR A 86 23.77 6.29 -6.24
N ASP A 87 23.18 5.12 -6.47
CA ASP A 87 22.86 4.61 -7.80
C ASP A 87 21.41 4.91 -8.19
N TYR A 88 20.48 4.93 -7.21
CA TYR A 88 19.07 5.20 -7.44
C TYR A 88 18.40 5.87 -6.25
N ASN A 89 17.26 6.49 -6.51
CA ASN A 89 16.27 6.89 -5.49
C ASN A 89 14.94 6.17 -5.73
N ALA A 90 14.23 5.83 -4.63
CA ALA A 90 12.90 5.24 -4.72
C ALA A 90 11.89 6.12 -3.97
N TYR A 91 10.78 6.44 -4.64
CA TYR A 91 9.71 7.29 -4.08
C TYR A 91 8.36 6.95 -4.71
N TYR A 92 7.28 7.25 -3.98
CA TYR A 92 5.93 7.08 -4.51
C TYR A 92 5.51 8.29 -5.33
N SER A 93 4.96 8.04 -6.52
CA SER A 93 4.42 9.07 -7.41
C SER A 93 3.20 8.52 -8.16
N GLY A 94 2.05 9.15 -7.96
CA GLY A 94 0.78 8.66 -8.49
C GLY A 94 0.48 7.24 -8.00
N GLU A 95 0.22 6.33 -8.93
CA GLU A 95 -0.11 4.93 -8.66
C GLU A 95 1.11 3.99 -8.73
N HIS A 96 2.32 4.53 -8.56
CA HIS A 96 3.54 3.76 -8.71
C HIS A 96 4.55 4.04 -7.60
N LEU A 97 5.30 3.00 -7.22
CA LEU A 97 6.62 3.17 -6.63
C LEU A 97 7.62 3.36 -7.78
N VAL A 98 8.20 4.54 -7.87
CA VAL A 98 9.16 4.91 -8.91
C VAL A 98 10.57 4.70 -8.38
N VAL A 99 11.38 3.95 -9.13
CA VAL A 99 12.82 3.84 -8.94
C VAL A 99 13.48 4.69 -10.02
N GLU A 100 14.17 5.76 -9.63
CA GLU A 100 14.85 6.68 -10.51
C GLU A 100 16.36 6.46 -10.41
N LEU A 101 17.00 6.13 -11.54
CA LEU A 101 18.44 5.92 -11.62
C LEU A 101 19.16 7.27 -11.64
N LEU A 102 20.18 7.41 -10.79
CA LEU A 102 20.92 8.65 -10.64
C LEU A 102 22.06 8.74 -11.65
N SER A 103 22.24 9.91 -12.24
CA SER A 103 23.31 10.16 -13.23
C SER A 103 24.72 9.97 -12.68
N THR A 104 24.88 9.98 -11.37
CA THR A 104 26.14 9.72 -10.67
C THR A 104 26.35 8.24 -10.36
N GLY A 105 25.31 7.41 -10.52
CA GLY A 105 25.33 6.00 -10.16
C GLY A 105 25.72 5.09 -11.31
N SER A 106 26.20 3.89 -10.98
CA SER A 106 26.63 2.88 -11.94
C SER A 106 25.46 2.24 -12.73
N ALA A 107 24.22 2.50 -12.30
CA ALA A 107 23.01 1.98 -12.94
C ALA A 107 22.44 2.91 -14.03
N TYR A 108 22.95 4.12 -14.20
CA TYR A 108 22.29 5.19 -14.98
C TYR A 108 21.96 4.78 -16.43
N ASP A 109 22.91 4.14 -17.12
CA ASP A 109 22.73 3.74 -18.53
C ASP A 109 22.17 2.31 -18.68
N ALA A 110 21.65 1.71 -17.60
CA ALA A 110 21.07 0.38 -17.69
C ALA A 110 19.75 0.41 -18.47
N GLU A 111 19.63 -0.45 -19.47
CA GLU A 111 18.36 -0.65 -20.22
C GLU A 111 17.37 -1.52 -19.44
N GLN A 112 17.88 -2.40 -18.58
CA GLN A 112 17.10 -3.26 -17.70
C GLN A 112 17.80 -3.37 -16.34
N VAL A 113 17.02 -3.56 -15.31
CA VAL A 113 17.49 -3.87 -13.96
C VAL A 113 16.68 -5.03 -13.38
N ASN A 114 17.33 -5.86 -12.58
CA ASN A 114 16.68 -6.93 -11.84
C ASN A 114 16.21 -6.39 -10.51
N ILE A 115 14.91 -6.49 -10.23
CA ILE A 115 14.29 -5.93 -9.01
C ILE A 115 13.60 -7.02 -8.22
N ALA A 116 13.92 -7.09 -6.92
CA ALA A 116 13.17 -7.81 -5.89
C ALA A 116 12.60 -6.81 -4.90
N TYR A 117 11.38 -7.03 -4.44
CA TYR A 117 10.72 -6.16 -3.47
C TYR A 117 9.62 -6.93 -2.71
N ASN A 118 9.16 -6.37 -1.61
CA ASN A 118 7.93 -6.81 -0.97
C ASN A 118 6.73 -6.07 -1.55
N LYS A 119 5.61 -6.76 -1.68
CA LYS A 119 4.31 -6.13 -2.01
C LYS A 119 3.30 -6.32 -0.90
N VAL A 120 2.39 -5.38 -0.78
CA VAL A 120 1.27 -5.45 0.17
C VAL A 120 0.43 -6.69 -0.11
N LYS A 121 0.07 -7.41 0.96
CA LYS A 121 -0.81 -8.57 0.93
C LYS A 121 -2.05 -8.32 1.78
N ALA A 122 -3.03 -7.63 1.22
CA ALA A 122 -4.28 -7.28 1.92
C ALA A 122 -5.04 -8.49 2.47
N SER A 123 -4.90 -9.67 1.83
CA SER A 123 -5.56 -10.91 2.28
C SER A 123 -5.07 -11.46 3.62
N THR A 124 -4.05 -10.87 4.24
CA THR A 124 -3.62 -11.19 5.60
C THR A 124 -4.53 -10.60 6.67
N VAL A 125 -5.32 -9.58 6.33
CA VAL A 125 -6.30 -8.98 7.25
C VAL A 125 -7.40 -9.99 7.54
N THR A 126 -7.60 -10.29 8.81
CA THR A 126 -8.57 -11.28 9.29
C THR A 126 -9.81 -10.62 9.91
N ALA A 127 -10.88 -11.40 10.10
CA ALA A 127 -12.05 -10.94 10.83
C ALA A 127 -11.72 -10.52 12.28
N SER A 128 -10.73 -11.16 12.90
CA SER A 128 -10.28 -10.82 14.25
C SER A 128 -9.61 -9.44 14.28
N ASP A 129 -8.81 -9.11 13.24
CA ASP A 129 -8.16 -7.80 13.16
C ASP A 129 -9.20 -6.69 13.01
N ILE A 130 -10.23 -6.94 12.19
CA ILE A 130 -11.35 -5.99 12.01
C ILE A 130 -12.13 -5.84 13.31
N ALA A 131 -12.46 -6.94 14.00
CA ALA A 131 -13.17 -6.89 15.27
C ALA A 131 -12.40 -6.10 16.35
N SER A 132 -11.09 -6.35 16.47
CA SER A 132 -10.23 -5.59 17.38
C SER A 132 -10.16 -4.11 17.01
N ALA A 133 -10.20 -3.78 15.70
CA ALA A 133 -10.21 -2.40 15.25
C ALA A 133 -11.52 -1.66 15.61
N MET A 134 -12.64 -2.37 15.76
CA MET A 134 -13.92 -1.78 16.19
C MET A 134 -13.85 -1.22 17.61
N GLU A 135 -12.98 -1.73 18.49
CA GLU A 135 -12.74 -1.18 19.82
C GLU A 135 -12.21 0.26 19.76
N ASN A 136 -11.57 0.65 18.66
CA ASN A 136 -11.09 2.02 18.48
C ASN A 136 -12.21 3.07 18.34
N VAL A 137 -13.48 2.65 18.22
CA VAL A 137 -14.61 3.57 18.22
C VAL A 137 -14.67 4.42 19.49
N GLU A 138 -14.27 3.85 20.63
CA GLU A 138 -14.20 4.56 21.91
C GLU A 138 -13.20 5.73 21.90
N LEU A 139 -12.20 5.65 21.02
CA LEU A 139 -11.18 6.68 20.87
C LEU A 139 -11.62 7.84 19.96
N CYS A 140 -12.72 7.70 19.22
CA CYS A 140 -13.18 8.72 18.27
C CYS A 140 -13.54 10.02 18.99
N LEU A 141 -14.23 9.94 20.12
CA LEU A 141 -14.60 11.13 20.89
C LEU A 141 -13.37 11.84 21.48
N PRO A 142 -12.48 11.19 22.23
CA PRO A 142 -11.34 11.89 22.85
C PRO A 142 -10.29 12.37 21.84
N LEU A 143 -10.13 11.68 20.70
CA LEU A 143 -9.10 12.04 19.70
C LEU A 143 -9.62 13.00 18.62
N LEU A 144 -10.87 12.83 18.21
CA LEU A 144 -11.43 13.52 17.04
C LEU A 144 -12.61 14.44 17.38
N GLY A 145 -13.15 14.35 18.61
CA GLY A 145 -14.32 15.11 19.02
C GLY A 145 -15.63 14.66 18.35
N ILE A 146 -15.65 13.44 17.78
CA ILE A 146 -16.78 12.90 17.01
C ILE A 146 -17.22 11.58 17.64
N VAL A 147 -18.52 11.39 17.79
CA VAL A 147 -19.13 10.10 18.13
C VAL A 147 -19.72 9.52 16.85
N PRO A 148 -19.25 8.37 16.35
CA PRO A 148 -19.84 7.72 15.19
C PRO A 148 -21.26 7.20 15.50
N ASP A 149 -22.22 7.51 14.62
CA ASP A 149 -23.60 7.00 14.73
C ASP A 149 -23.76 5.68 13.97
N LEU A 150 -22.86 5.38 13.04
CA LEU A 150 -22.92 4.19 12.21
C LEU A 150 -21.53 3.56 12.11
N LEU A 151 -21.46 2.25 12.33
CA LEU A 151 -20.28 1.43 12.15
C LEU A 151 -20.46 0.56 10.92
N CYS A 152 -19.40 0.45 10.10
CA CYS A 152 -19.41 -0.37 8.91
C CYS A 152 -18.06 -1.11 8.77
N ALA A 153 -18.13 -2.38 8.35
CA ALA A 153 -16.97 -3.19 8.01
C ALA A 153 -17.14 -3.79 6.61
N PRO A 154 -16.88 -3.00 5.54
CA PRO A 154 -17.09 -3.45 4.15
C PRO A 154 -16.34 -4.74 3.85
N GLY A 155 -17.06 -5.77 3.33
CA GLY A 155 -16.53 -7.09 3.04
C GLY A 155 -16.37 -8.02 4.25
N TYR A 156 -16.60 -7.54 5.49
CA TYR A 156 -16.41 -8.33 6.72
C TYR A 156 -17.64 -8.38 7.64
N SER A 157 -18.60 -7.46 7.52
CA SER A 157 -19.75 -7.34 8.43
C SER A 157 -20.62 -8.60 8.53
N GLN A 158 -20.59 -9.47 7.50
CA GLN A 158 -21.31 -10.75 7.51
C GLN A 158 -20.62 -11.85 8.35
N GLN A 159 -19.37 -11.62 8.79
CA GLN A 159 -18.64 -12.58 9.62
C GLN A 159 -19.05 -12.42 11.09
N SER A 160 -19.38 -13.54 11.75
CA SER A 160 -19.94 -13.53 13.10
C SER A 160 -19.07 -12.81 14.13
N THR A 161 -17.74 -12.93 14.01
CA THR A 161 -16.77 -12.26 14.90
C THR A 161 -16.86 -10.74 14.76
N VAL A 162 -16.98 -10.25 13.53
CA VAL A 162 -17.09 -8.80 13.25
C VAL A 162 -18.47 -8.29 13.64
N ALA A 163 -19.53 -9.01 13.28
CA ALA A 163 -20.90 -8.64 13.64
C ALA A 163 -21.11 -8.57 15.16
N ALA A 164 -20.41 -9.37 15.94
CA ALA A 164 -20.47 -9.33 17.39
C ALA A 164 -19.70 -8.15 18.01
N ALA A 165 -18.74 -7.58 17.29
CA ALA A 165 -17.96 -6.41 17.72
C ALA A 165 -18.58 -5.07 17.27
N MET A 166 -19.50 -5.09 16.32
CA MET A 166 -20.26 -3.91 15.83
C MET A 166 -21.43 -3.57 16.75
#